data_023ec311c6aaaea03ba0fc4929ebb49a
#
_entry.id   023ec311c6aaaea03ba0fc4929ebb49a
#
_cell.length_a   1.000
_cell.length_b   1.000
_cell.length_c   1.000
_cell.angle_alpha   90.00
_cell.angle_beta   90.00
_cell.angle_gamma   90.00
#
_symmetry.space_group_name_H-M   'P 1'
#
loop_
_entity.id
_entity.type
_entity.pdbx_description
1 polymer ?
#
loop_
_entity_poly.entity_id
_entity_poly.type
_entity_poly.pdbx_seq_one_letter_code
_entity_poly.pdbx_strand_id
1 'polypeptide(L)'
;TKIIDLPTLFLKLKMYFDIMHIIFLFIAEKHSLYYIYTALSKPVERPGIYQFTAMGLLDDREIDYYNSIDQRKIPKQDWMKEKMQEDYWEKGTQSRKSKEQWFNVNVDILMKRMRHNESDVHVLQCRVGCEIEKQGDEVRFSRGIFEFSYDGDNFLSFDDKESQWVTPVDAALPTKRKWDDVPILNQYTKGYLEKECVDWLNKFRDYGDEELKKGSPPDVHVLAKRCTRDKTKVKLTCFATGLYLKDVMLLIRKYRSPLPEEEIVSSGVRPNHDGTYQLKKSVFIQEDEDAEYDCFVFHRALKEPIITKWDTEKKTMLNKVLVFAIFGPKYIFDASTNSNGPSDVTWTTLMMFFLPFWTWTVYRTHSFNGGTESSRTKSKIS
;
A
#
# COMPACT_ATOMS: atom_id res chain seq x y z
N THR A 1 9.99 47.75 -25.01
CA THR A 1 10.07 46.25 -25.19
C THR A 1 11.53 45.88 -25.46
N LYS A 2 12.24 45.34 -24.44
CA LYS A 2 13.59 44.83 -24.64
C LYS A 2 13.49 43.48 -25.35
N ILE A 3 13.84 43.43 -26.61
CA ILE A 3 13.99 42.20 -27.37
C ILE A 3 15.23 41.51 -26.80
N ILE A 4 15.04 40.41 -26.08
CA ILE A 4 16.13 39.56 -25.63
C ILE A 4 16.61 38.78 -26.89
N ASP A 5 17.87 38.96 -27.28
CA ASP A 5 18.39 38.27 -28.42
C ASP A 5 18.45 36.76 -28.19
N LEU A 6 18.25 35.97 -29.24
CA LEU A 6 18.18 34.50 -29.18
C LEU A 6 19.46 33.85 -28.56
N PRO A 7 20.69 34.30 -28.85
CA PRO A 7 21.91 33.83 -28.21
C PRO A 7 21.96 34.03 -26.70
N THR A 8 21.52 35.18 -26.20
CA THR A 8 21.48 35.49 -24.75
C THR A 8 20.44 34.63 -24.01
N LEU A 9 19.32 34.34 -24.66
CA LEU A 9 18.32 33.42 -24.13
C LEU A 9 18.84 31.97 -24.03
N PHE A 10 19.56 31.53 -25.08
CA PHE A 10 20.22 30.21 -25.15
C PHE A 10 21.30 30.05 -24.07
N LEU A 11 22.14 31.07 -23.86
CA LEU A 11 23.16 31.05 -22.79
C LEU A 11 22.51 30.99 -21.39
N LYS A 12 21.45 31.73 -21.15
CA LYS A 12 20.72 31.68 -19.87
C LYS A 12 20.06 30.33 -19.64
N LEU A 13 19.42 29.75 -20.65
CA LEU A 13 18.85 28.42 -20.58
C LEU A 13 19.91 27.35 -20.29
N LYS A 14 21.06 27.40 -20.99
CA LYS A 14 22.17 26.49 -20.76
C LYS A 14 22.73 26.63 -19.32
N MET A 15 22.95 27.84 -18.86
CA MET A 15 23.38 28.11 -17.47
C MET A 15 22.37 27.62 -16.43
N TYR A 16 21.06 27.73 -16.67
CA TYR A 16 20.01 27.18 -15.83
C TYR A 16 20.04 25.64 -15.82
N PHE A 17 20.25 25.02 -16.98
CA PHE A 17 20.39 23.56 -17.08
C PHE A 17 21.66 23.08 -16.36
N ASP A 18 22.77 23.77 -16.51
CA ASP A 18 24.04 23.41 -15.84
C ASP A 18 23.92 23.60 -14.32
N ILE A 19 23.27 24.66 -13.84
CA ILE A 19 23.00 24.88 -12.41
C ILE A 19 22.03 23.85 -11.88
N MET A 20 20.96 23.52 -12.59
CA MET A 20 20.02 22.46 -12.19
C MET A 20 20.70 21.10 -12.15
N HIS A 21 21.60 20.81 -13.10
CA HIS A 21 22.38 19.58 -13.13
C HIS A 21 23.36 19.50 -11.95
N ILE A 22 24.02 20.60 -11.62
CA ILE A 22 24.91 20.73 -10.46
C ILE A 22 24.11 20.55 -9.17
N ILE A 23 22.94 21.19 -9.03
CA ILE A 23 22.07 21.05 -7.84
C ILE A 23 21.60 19.58 -7.72
N PHE A 24 21.26 18.92 -8.84
CA PHE A 24 20.83 17.51 -8.83
C PHE A 24 21.97 16.56 -8.38
N LEU A 25 23.22 16.88 -8.69
CA LEU A 25 24.40 16.13 -8.22
C LEU A 25 24.69 16.30 -6.72
N PHE A 26 24.12 17.33 -6.08
CA PHE A 26 24.29 17.61 -4.65
C PHE A 26 23.11 17.12 -3.78
N ILE A 27 22.03 16.62 -4.37
CA ILE A 27 20.92 16.04 -3.59
C ILE A 27 21.29 14.60 -3.24
N ALA A 28 21.55 14.37 -1.96
CA ALA A 28 21.75 13.02 -1.45
C ALA A 28 20.42 12.21 -1.57
N GLU A 29 20.47 11.06 -2.22
CA GLU A 29 19.35 10.13 -2.23
C GLU A 29 19.28 9.39 -0.90
N LYS A 30 18.10 9.32 -0.30
CA LYS A 30 17.87 8.59 0.94
C LYS A 30 17.24 7.24 0.64
N HIS A 31 17.78 6.21 1.29
CA HIS A 31 17.25 4.87 1.18
C HIS A 31 17.11 4.24 2.54
N SER A 32 16.15 3.32 2.68
CA SER A 32 15.83 2.69 3.94
C SER A 32 15.55 1.19 3.79
N LEU A 33 15.96 0.42 4.78
CA LEU A 33 15.56 -0.98 4.96
C LEU A 33 14.97 -1.14 6.35
N TYR A 34 13.68 -1.48 6.43
CA TYR A 34 12.98 -1.69 7.68
C TYR A 34 12.33 -3.06 7.74
N TYR A 35 12.30 -3.62 8.94
CA TYR A 35 11.47 -4.76 9.28
C TYR A 35 10.44 -4.35 10.32
N ILE A 36 9.18 -4.66 10.05
CA ILE A 36 8.06 -4.40 10.97
C ILE A 36 7.51 -5.74 11.43
N TYR A 37 7.49 -5.93 12.74
CA TYR A 37 6.92 -7.08 13.42
C TYR A 37 5.69 -6.63 14.18
N THR A 38 4.60 -7.43 14.10
CA THR A 38 3.36 -7.18 14.83
C THR A 38 2.89 -8.47 15.47
N ALA A 39 2.68 -8.46 16.77
CA ALA A 39 2.12 -9.57 17.51
C ALA A 39 0.84 -9.14 18.25
N LEU A 40 -0.19 -9.96 18.16
CA LEU A 40 -1.40 -9.84 18.94
C LEU A 40 -1.33 -10.77 20.15
N SER A 41 -1.90 -10.34 21.29
CA SER A 41 -1.92 -11.12 22.52
C SER A 41 -2.69 -12.43 22.41
N LYS A 42 -3.61 -12.52 21.44
CA LYS A 42 -4.39 -13.72 21.13
C LYS A 42 -4.85 -13.72 19.67
N PRO A 43 -5.20 -14.89 19.12
CA PRO A 43 -5.78 -14.98 17.79
C PRO A 43 -7.08 -14.18 17.68
N VAL A 44 -7.31 -13.58 16.53
CA VAL A 44 -8.55 -12.88 16.17
C VAL A 44 -9.18 -13.61 14.99
N GLU A 45 -10.43 -14.06 15.15
CA GLU A 45 -11.17 -14.78 14.11
C GLU A 45 -11.69 -13.82 13.02
N ARG A 46 -10.76 -13.23 12.26
CA ARG A 46 -11.07 -12.40 11.09
C ARG A 46 -10.12 -12.73 9.94
N PRO A 47 -10.62 -12.92 8.71
CA PRO A 47 -9.78 -13.15 7.55
C PRO A 47 -8.71 -12.07 7.38
N GLY A 48 -7.46 -12.48 7.14
CA GLY A 48 -6.33 -11.56 6.92
C GLY A 48 -5.74 -10.95 8.19
N ILE A 49 -6.24 -11.28 9.40
CA ILE A 49 -5.63 -10.88 10.66
C ILE A 49 -4.95 -12.10 11.28
N TYR A 50 -3.64 -11.99 11.49
CA TYR A 50 -2.79 -13.06 12.01
C TYR A 50 -2.26 -12.67 13.37
N GLN A 51 -2.04 -13.66 14.25
CA GLN A 51 -1.49 -13.41 15.58
C GLN A 51 -0.08 -12.83 15.52
N PHE A 52 0.73 -13.26 14.54
CA PHE A 52 2.04 -12.66 14.28
C PHE A 52 2.24 -12.43 12.79
N THR A 53 2.79 -11.26 12.45
CA THR A 53 3.23 -10.91 11.10
C THR A 53 4.60 -10.25 11.14
N ALA A 54 5.36 -10.44 10.07
CA ALA A 54 6.61 -9.74 9.83
C ALA A 54 6.68 -9.32 8.36
N MET A 55 7.09 -8.09 8.10
CA MET A 55 7.31 -7.58 6.75
C MET A 55 8.66 -6.90 6.64
N GLY A 56 9.35 -7.08 5.52
CA GLY A 56 10.54 -6.33 5.14
C GLY A 56 10.17 -5.25 4.12
N LEU A 57 10.68 -4.06 4.31
CA LEU A 57 10.39 -2.88 3.49
C LEU A 57 11.70 -2.27 2.99
N LEU A 58 11.86 -2.15 1.68
CA LEU A 58 12.93 -1.40 1.02
C LEU A 58 12.33 -0.14 0.42
N ASP A 59 12.76 1.03 0.86
CA ASP A 59 12.20 2.33 0.46
C ASP A 59 10.66 2.35 0.53
N ASP A 60 10.11 1.83 1.64
CA ASP A 60 8.68 1.63 1.92
C ASP A 60 7.98 0.58 1.02
N ARG A 61 8.68 -0.10 0.13
CA ARG A 61 8.13 -1.18 -0.68
C ARG A 61 8.33 -2.53 -0.01
N GLU A 62 7.26 -3.29 0.15
CA GLU A 62 7.31 -4.61 0.77
C GLU A 62 8.13 -5.58 -0.10
N ILE A 63 9.21 -6.12 0.47
CA ILE A 63 10.11 -7.06 -0.21
C ILE A 63 9.94 -8.50 0.27
N ASP A 64 9.55 -8.70 1.52
CA ASP A 64 9.25 -10.02 2.07
C ASP A 64 8.14 -9.95 3.12
N TYR A 65 7.46 -11.07 3.32
CA TYR A 65 6.36 -11.21 4.26
C TYR A 65 6.39 -12.56 4.96
N TYR A 66 5.90 -12.58 6.21
CA TYR A 66 5.72 -13.78 7.01
C TYR A 66 4.47 -13.63 7.90
N ASN A 67 3.71 -14.68 8.10
CA ASN A 67 2.63 -14.73 9.10
C ASN A 67 2.62 -16.05 9.88
N SER A 68 1.93 -16.04 11.03
CA SER A 68 1.88 -17.19 11.96
C SER A 68 1.10 -18.40 11.47
N ILE A 69 0.29 -18.29 10.41
CA ILE A 69 -0.46 -19.42 9.84
C ILE A 69 0.41 -20.13 8.82
N ASP A 70 0.94 -19.42 7.83
CA ASP A 70 1.75 -20.01 6.75
C ASP A 70 3.14 -20.42 7.25
N GLN A 71 3.63 -19.76 8.29
CA GLN A 71 4.93 -19.99 8.93
C GLN A 71 6.10 -20.09 7.93
N ARG A 72 6.03 -19.30 6.89
CA ARG A 72 7.00 -19.24 5.81
C ARG A 72 7.26 -17.80 5.40
N LYS A 73 8.55 -17.43 5.28
CA LYS A 73 8.96 -16.17 4.69
C LYS A 73 8.82 -16.25 3.17
N ILE A 74 8.06 -15.36 2.56
CA ILE A 74 7.79 -15.32 1.12
C ILE A 74 8.25 -14.02 0.48
N PRO A 75 8.72 -14.04 -0.78
CA PRO A 75 9.01 -12.82 -1.54
C PRO A 75 7.74 -12.08 -1.91
N LYS A 76 7.82 -10.74 -1.91
CA LYS A 76 6.75 -9.83 -2.33
C LYS A 76 7.11 -9.06 -3.62
N GLN A 77 8.31 -9.26 -4.13
CA GLN A 77 8.79 -8.68 -5.38
C GLN A 77 9.39 -9.79 -6.23
N ASP A 78 9.19 -9.72 -7.57
CA ASP A 78 9.69 -10.75 -8.49
C ASP A 78 11.23 -10.83 -8.47
N TRP A 79 11.91 -9.68 -8.43
CA TRP A 79 13.37 -9.67 -8.32
C TRP A 79 13.90 -10.31 -7.02
N MET A 80 13.15 -10.20 -5.90
CA MET A 80 13.51 -10.90 -4.65
C MET A 80 13.42 -12.42 -4.82
N LYS A 81 12.39 -12.89 -5.53
CA LYS A 81 12.22 -14.32 -5.82
C LYS A 81 13.31 -14.85 -6.74
N GLU A 82 13.71 -14.05 -7.75
CA GLU A 82 14.69 -14.46 -8.77
C GLU A 82 16.13 -14.38 -8.26
N LYS A 83 16.47 -13.34 -7.49
CA LYS A 83 17.87 -13.05 -7.10
C LYS A 83 18.28 -13.70 -5.78
N MET A 84 17.31 -13.99 -4.88
CA MET A 84 17.63 -14.59 -3.58
C MET A 84 17.55 -16.10 -3.63
N GLN A 85 18.62 -16.77 -3.17
CA GLN A 85 18.71 -18.24 -3.14
C GLN A 85 17.77 -18.85 -2.09
N GLU A 86 17.44 -20.14 -2.24
CA GLU A 86 16.56 -20.88 -1.33
C GLU A 86 17.03 -20.81 0.13
N ASP A 87 18.34 -20.94 0.35
CA ASP A 87 18.96 -20.83 1.69
C ASP A 87 18.61 -19.51 2.43
N TYR A 88 18.50 -18.40 1.71
CA TYR A 88 18.04 -17.12 2.29
C TYR A 88 16.60 -17.22 2.80
N TRP A 89 15.71 -17.87 2.05
CA TRP A 89 14.32 -18.04 2.42
C TRP A 89 14.13 -19.00 3.59
N GLU A 90 14.88 -20.11 3.60
CA GLU A 90 14.88 -21.09 4.69
C GLU A 90 15.40 -20.49 5.99
N LYS A 91 16.61 -19.90 6.00
CA LYS A 91 17.19 -19.22 7.16
C LYS A 91 16.33 -18.08 7.64
N GLY A 92 15.78 -17.29 6.71
CA GLY A 92 14.84 -16.22 6.98
C GLY A 92 13.58 -16.73 7.67
N THR A 93 13.02 -17.85 7.22
CA THR A 93 11.86 -18.49 7.83
C THR A 93 12.14 -18.91 9.27
N GLN A 94 13.29 -19.56 9.54
CA GLN A 94 13.66 -19.95 10.90
C GLN A 94 13.84 -18.73 11.82
N SER A 95 14.46 -17.67 11.32
CA SER A 95 14.59 -16.40 12.05
C SER A 95 13.22 -15.81 12.41
N ARG A 96 12.24 -15.82 11.48
CA ARG A 96 10.89 -15.32 11.74
C ARG A 96 10.14 -16.16 12.76
N LYS A 97 10.26 -17.49 12.72
CA LYS A 97 9.68 -18.39 13.73
C LYS A 97 10.24 -18.11 15.13
N SER A 98 11.54 -17.90 15.26
CA SER A 98 12.15 -17.54 16.54
C SER A 98 11.65 -16.18 17.05
N LYS A 99 11.48 -15.19 16.16
CA LYS A 99 10.91 -13.89 16.53
C LYS A 99 9.45 -14.01 16.94
N GLU A 100 8.63 -14.77 16.24
CA GLU A 100 7.24 -15.06 16.61
C GLU A 100 7.15 -15.58 18.05
N GLN A 101 7.96 -16.59 18.39
CA GLN A 101 8.01 -17.14 19.76
C GLN A 101 8.40 -16.05 20.78
N TRP A 102 9.43 -15.26 20.47
CA TRP A 102 9.88 -14.17 21.33
C TRP A 102 8.77 -13.12 21.54
N PHE A 103 8.07 -12.73 20.49
CA PHE A 103 6.99 -11.74 20.54
C PHE A 103 5.79 -12.26 21.34
N ASN A 104 5.37 -13.50 21.14
CA ASN A 104 4.27 -14.12 21.88
C ASN A 104 4.56 -14.14 23.40
N VAL A 105 5.77 -14.52 23.80
CA VAL A 105 6.16 -14.49 25.22
C VAL A 105 6.17 -13.06 25.77
N ASN A 106 6.68 -12.09 25.01
CA ASN A 106 6.84 -10.74 25.49
C ASN A 106 5.52 -9.95 25.54
N VAL A 107 4.57 -10.19 24.62
CA VAL A 107 3.24 -9.57 24.74
C VAL A 107 2.52 -10.04 26.00
N ASP A 108 2.63 -11.32 26.36
CA ASP A 108 2.06 -11.87 27.61
C ASP A 108 2.70 -11.24 28.87
N ILE A 109 4.03 -11.06 28.85
CA ILE A 109 4.75 -10.38 29.94
C ILE A 109 4.26 -8.94 30.09
N LEU A 110 4.08 -8.22 28.99
CA LEU A 110 3.60 -6.83 29.02
C LEU A 110 2.15 -6.74 29.51
N MET A 111 1.27 -7.61 29.05
CA MET A 111 -0.12 -7.67 29.57
C MET A 111 -0.16 -7.82 31.09
N LYS A 112 0.63 -8.75 31.64
CA LYS A 112 0.72 -8.97 33.10
C LYS A 112 1.29 -7.75 33.80
N ARG A 113 2.35 -7.12 33.26
CA ARG A 113 3.00 -5.93 33.82
C ARG A 113 2.06 -4.73 33.84
N MET A 114 1.29 -4.55 32.76
CA MET A 114 0.30 -3.47 32.59
C MET A 114 -1.03 -3.77 33.29
N ARG A 115 -1.20 -4.98 33.86
CA ARG A 115 -2.45 -5.48 34.48
C ARG A 115 -3.63 -5.44 33.51
N HIS A 116 -3.37 -5.76 32.26
CA HIS A 116 -4.40 -5.84 31.24
C HIS A 116 -5.22 -7.12 31.36
N ASN A 117 -6.48 -7.03 30.89
CA ASN A 117 -7.39 -8.17 30.91
C ASN A 117 -7.10 -9.11 29.74
N GLU A 118 -7.09 -10.42 29.98
CA GLU A 118 -6.91 -11.44 28.93
C GLU A 118 -8.08 -11.48 27.92
N SER A 119 -9.25 -10.88 28.27
CA SER A 119 -10.37 -10.76 27.33
C SER A 119 -10.11 -9.82 26.18
N ASP A 120 -9.21 -8.84 26.35
CA ASP A 120 -8.94 -7.81 25.37
C ASP A 120 -7.77 -8.18 24.45
N VAL A 121 -7.73 -7.61 23.25
CA VAL A 121 -6.63 -7.81 22.31
C VAL A 121 -5.62 -6.68 22.48
N HIS A 122 -4.39 -7.06 22.79
CA HIS A 122 -3.28 -6.13 22.91
C HIS A 122 -2.24 -6.38 21.82
N VAL A 123 -1.51 -5.34 21.42
CA VAL A 123 -0.62 -5.35 20.27
C VAL A 123 0.78 -4.93 20.67
N LEU A 124 1.77 -5.80 20.42
CA LEU A 124 3.19 -5.45 20.51
C LEU A 124 3.76 -5.34 19.09
N GLN A 125 4.34 -4.20 18.77
CA GLN A 125 5.01 -3.97 17.49
C GLN A 125 6.47 -3.63 17.67
N CYS A 126 7.26 -3.92 16.63
CA CYS A 126 8.64 -3.50 16.56
C CYS A 126 8.96 -3.05 15.14
N ARG A 127 9.65 -1.92 15.01
CA ARG A 127 10.28 -1.46 13.78
C ARG A 127 11.79 -1.43 13.98
N VAL A 128 12.53 -2.13 13.12
CA VAL A 128 13.99 -2.18 13.18
C VAL A 128 14.58 -2.07 11.78
N GLY A 129 15.65 -1.27 11.65
CA GLY A 129 16.31 -1.10 10.37
C GLY A 129 17.23 0.12 10.32
N CYS A 130 17.60 0.51 9.11
CA CYS A 130 18.57 1.56 8.85
C CYS A 130 18.19 2.44 7.67
N GLU A 131 18.73 3.65 7.69
CA GLU A 131 18.69 4.61 6.59
C GLU A 131 20.13 4.94 6.16
N ILE A 132 20.29 5.12 4.85
CA ILE A 132 21.54 5.62 4.27
C ILE A 132 21.27 6.87 3.43
N GLU A 133 22.30 7.68 3.28
CA GLU A 133 22.36 8.75 2.30
C GLU A 133 23.40 8.39 1.24
N LYS A 134 23.01 8.43 -0.03
CA LYS A 134 23.87 8.18 -1.18
C LYS A 134 24.09 9.47 -1.95
N GLN A 135 25.34 9.82 -2.15
CA GLN A 135 25.75 10.97 -2.96
C GLN A 135 26.80 10.51 -3.98
N GLY A 136 26.41 10.37 -5.24
CA GLY A 136 27.22 9.70 -6.25
C GLY A 136 27.49 8.24 -5.86
N ASP A 137 28.76 7.86 -5.74
CA ASP A 137 29.16 6.51 -5.31
C ASP A 137 29.38 6.40 -3.78
N GLU A 138 29.34 7.51 -3.07
CA GLU A 138 29.52 7.52 -1.63
C GLU A 138 28.21 7.17 -0.91
N VAL A 139 28.25 6.14 -0.08
CA VAL A 139 27.15 5.69 0.77
C VAL A 139 27.50 5.95 2.22
N ARG A 140 26.65 6.68 2.93
CA ARG A 140 26.81 6.98 4.35
C ARG A 140 25.65 6.44 5.15
N PHE A 141 25.93 5.80 6.28
CA PHE A 141 24.93 5.53 7.30
C PHE A 141 24.35 6.84 7.81
N SER A 142 23.04 6.97 7.81
CA SER A 142 22.33 8.17 8.24
C SER A 142 21.67 7.96 9.59
N ARG A 143 21.00 6.83 9.78
CA ARG A 143 20.20 6.58 10.98
C ARG A 143 19.92 5.10 11.18
N GLY A 144 20.01 4.64 12.44
CA GLY A 144 19.49 3.36 12.91
C GLY A 144 18.18 3.52 13.66
N ILE A 145 17.26 2.59 13.49
CA ILE A 145 15.97 2.56 14.21
C ILE A 145 15.80 1.19 14.82
N PHE A 146 15.49 1.14 16.11
CA PHE A 146 15.00 -0.06 16.78
C PHE A 146 14.01 0.37 17.86
N GLU A 147 12.73 0.27 17.54
CA GLU A 147 11.63 0.80 18.34
C GLU A 147 10.60 -0.28 18.62
N PHE A 148 10.10 -0.29 19.85
CA PHE A 148 8.94 -1.06 20.26
C PHE A 148 7.79 -0.13 20.60
N SER A 149 6.58 -0.52 20.20
CA SER A 149 5.34 0.11 20.62
C SER A 149 4.39 -0.95 21.20
N TYR A 150 3.60 -0.54 22.19
CA TYR A 150 2.59 -1.36 22.81
C TYR A 150 1.26 -0.64 22.74
N ASP A 151 0.24 -1.28 22.14
CA ASP A 151 -1.08 -0.71 21.85
C ASP A 151 -1.05 0.61 21.07
N GLY A 152 -0.02 0.78 20.23
CA GLY A 152 0.17 1.96 19.39
C GLY A 152 1.01 3.08 20.02
N ASP A 153 1.27 3.01 21.32
CA ASP A 153 2.11 4.00 22.03
C ASP A 153 3.58 3.60 22.05
N ASN A 154 4.46 4.59 22.01
CA ASN A 154 5.90 4.36 22.11
C ASN A 154 6.26 3.71 23.45
N PHE A 155 6.96 2.58 23.41
CA PHE A 155 7.29 1.80 24.58
C PHE A 155 8.79 1.82 24.91
N LEU A 156 9.64 1.46 23.95
CA LEU A 156 11.10 1.37 24.15
C LEU A 156 11.81 1.56 22.82
N SER A 157 12.87 2.37 22.81
CA SER A 157 13.65 2.63 21.59
C SER A 157 15.14 2.57 21.90
N PHE A 158 15.94 2.20 20.91
CA PHE A 158 17.39 2.26 20.98
C PHE A 158 17.90 3.60 20.45
N ASP A 159 18.66 4.30 21.23
CA ASP A 159 19.42 5.47 20.81
C ASP A 159 20.76 5.01 20.20
N ASP A 160 20.87 5.06 18.87
CA ASP A 160 22.03 4.58 18.13
C ASP A 160 23.29 5.44 18.39
N LYS A 161 23.13 6.72 18.75
CA LYS A 161 24.23 7.62 19.05
C LYS A 161 24.83 7.34 20.41
N GLU A 162 23.99 7.27 21.44
CA GLU A 162 24.39 7.02 22.81
C GLU A 162 24.54 5.53 23.13
N SER A 163 24.15 4.66 22.22
CA SER A 163 24.22 3.18 22.36
C SER A 163 23.50 2.66 23.60
N GLN A 164 22.32 3.21 23.91
CA GLN A 164 21.50 2.86 25.06
C GLN A 164 20.03 2.79 24.72
N TRP A 165 19.26 2.10 25.56
CA TRP A 165 17.81 2.05 25.43
C TRP A 165 17.18 3.26 26.11
N VAL A 166 16.13 3.83 25.50
CA VAL A 166 15.35 4.96 26.03
C VAL A 166 13.87 4.63 26.03
N THR A 167 13.15 5.15 27.03
CA THR A 167 11.70 4.91 27.12
C THR A 167 10.96 6.14 27.63
N PRO A 168 9.78 6.45 27.09
CA PRO A 168 8.90 7.48 27.61
C PRO A 168 7.95 6.99 28.72
N VAL A 169 7.93 5.66 29.02
CA VAL A 169 6.94 5.06 29.94
C VAL A 169 7.60 4.24 31.05
N ASP A 170 7.10 4.38 32.28
CA ASP A 170 7.63 3.68 33.46
C ASP A 170 7.53 2.16 33.34
N ALA A 171 6.49 1.66 32.68
CA ALA A 171 6.28 0.24 32.46
C ALA A 171 7.41 -0.44 31.66
N ALA A 172 8.18 0.30 30.87
CA ALA A 172 9.33 -0.21 30.14
C ALA A 172 10.66 -0.12 30.91
N LEU A 173 10.73 0.63 32.02
CA LEU A 173 11.96 0.78 32.81
C LEU A 173 12.61 -0.54 33.24
N PRO A 174 11.87 -1.57 33.67
CA PRO A 174 12.49 -2.87 34.00
C PRO A 174 13.17 -3.52 32.79
N THR A 175 12.59 -3.40 31.59
CA THR A 175 13.19 -3.92 30.36
C THR A 175 14.42 -3.11 29.97
N LYS A 176 14.31 -1.76 30.00
CA LYS A 176 15.43 -0.86 29.72
C LYS A 176 16.64 -1.20 30.60
N ARG A 177 16.46 -1.25 31.93
CA ARG A 177 17.54 -1.58 32.87
C ARG A 177 18.17 -2.92 32.57
N LYS A 178 17.36 -3.96 32.40
CA LYS A 178 17.85 -5.31 32.07
C LYS A 178 18.68 -5.35 30.78
N TRP A 179 18.32 -4.58 29.78
CA TRP A 179 19.03 -4.57 28.50
C TRP A 179 20.27 -3.70 28.53
N ASP A 180 20.23 -2.54 29.21
CA ASP A 180 21.40 -1.69 29.38
C ASP A 180 22.48 -2.34 30.28
N ASP A 181 22.07 -3.21 31.24
CA ASP A 181 23.00 -3.97 32.08
C ASP A 181 23.80 -5.03 31.31
N VAL A 182 23.51 -5.23 29.97
CA VAL A 182 24.20 -6.17 29.09
C VAL A 182 24.88 -5.41 27.94
N PRO A 183 26.13 -4.87 28.17
CA PRO A 183 26.80 -4.02 27.17
C PRO A 183 26.97 -4.70 25.80
N ILE A 184 27.18 -6.02 25.78
CA ILE A 184 27.31 -6.77 24.52
C ILE A 184 26.03 -6.73 23.68
N LEU A 185 24.85 -6.64 24.30
CA LEU A 185 23.58 -6.50 23.58
C LEU A 185 23.51 -5.16 22.86
N ASN A 186 23.91 -4.08 23.54
CA ASN A 186 23.90 -2.73 22.95
C ASN A 186 24.92 -2.63 21.81
N GLN A 187 26.12 -3.19 22.00
CA GLN A 187 27.15 -3.25 20.96
C GLN A 187 26.68 -4.06 19.72
N TYR A 188 26.03 -5.21 19.96
CA TYR A 188 25.47 -6.03 18.88
C TYR A 188 24.37 -5.28 18.15
N THR A 189 23.45 -4.62 18.88
CA THR A 189 22.37 -3.83 18.29
C THR A 189 22.93 -2.70 17.41
N LYS A 190 23.89 -1.94 17.93
CA LYS A 190 24.56 -0.89 17.16
C LYS A 190 25.24 -1.43 15.91
N GLY A 191 26.05 -2.49 16.07
CA GLY A 191 26.74 -3.13 14.94
C GLY A 191 25.80 -3.65 13.87
N TYR A 192 24.64 -4.21 14.25
CA TYR A 192 23.59 -4.61 13.32
C TYR A 192 23.04 -3.41 12.54
N LEU A 193 22.68 -2.31 13.22
CA LEU A 193 22.08 -1.15 12.60
C LEU A 193 23.05 -0.42 11.64
N GLU A 194 24.28 -0.22 12.09
CA GLU A 194 25.28 0.57 11.35
C GLU A 194 25.96 -0.21 10.21
N LYS A 195 25.99 -1.55 10.30
CA LYS A 195 26.77 -2.36 9.36
C LYS A 195 25.93 -3.44 8.66
N GLU A 196 25.43 -4.44 9.39
CA GLU A 196 24.74 -5.58 8.77
C GLU A 196 23.48 -5.14 8.01
N CYS A 197 22.69 -4.22 8.58
CA CYS A 197 21.51 -3.66 7.94
C CYS A 197 21.88 -2.88 6.66
N VAL A 198 22.95 -2.08 6.71
CA VAL A 198 23.43 -1.31 5.56
C VAL A 198 23.92 -2.23 4.44
N ASP A 199 24.61 -3.32 4.78
CA ASP A 199 25.06 -4.31 3.82
C ASP A 199 23.88 -4.97 3.09
N TRP A 200 22.82 -5.34 3.85
CA TRP A 200 21.59 -5.86 3.25
C TRP A 200 20.84 -4.83 2.43
N LEU A 201 20.76 -3.58 2.90
CA LEU A 201 20.12 -2.48 2.17
C LEU A 201 20.79 -2.26 0.81
N ASN A 202 22.11 -2.17 0.77
CA ASN A 202 22.85 -2.02 -0.47
C ASN A 202 22.63 -3.21 -1.40
N LYS A 203 22.73 -4.44 -0.87
CA LYS A 203 22.50 -5.66 -1.65
C LYS A 203 21.10 -5.71 -2.28
N PHE A 204 20.07 -5.36 -1.53
CA PHE A 204 18.69 -5.35 -2.05
C PHE A 204 18.51 -4.24 -3.09
N ARG A 205 19.14 -3.09 -2.89
CA ARG A 205 19.13 -2.03 -3.89
C ARG A 205 19.81 -2.45 -5.18
N ASP A 206 20.98 -3.06 -5.10
CA ASP A 206 21.70 -3.56 -6.28
C ASP A 206 20.86 -4.55 -7.09
N TYR A 207 20.03 -5.34 -6.44
CA TYR A 207 19.15 -6.32 -7.08
C TYR A 207 17.85 -5.72 -7.63
N GLY A 208 17.29 -4.73 -6.94
CA GLY A 208 15.99 -4.14 -7.25
C GLY A 208 16.04 -2.76 -7.92
N ASP A 209 17.22 -2.16 -8.08
CA ASP A 209 17.40 -0.74 -8.44
C ASP A 209 16.69 -0.35 -9.74
N GLU A 210 16.70 -1.22 -10.75
CA GLU A 210 16.02 -0.96 -12.02
C GLU A 210 14.50 -0.88 -11.87
N GLU A 211 13.91 -1.78 -11.06
CA GLU A 211 12.47 -1.78 -10.83
C GLU A 211 12.05 -0.67 -9.87
N LEU A 212 12.85 -0.42 -8.85
CA LEU A 212 12.61 0.66 -7.90
C LEU A 212 12.67 2.03 -8.60
N LYS A 213 13.58 2.23 -9.55
CA LYS A 213 13.70 3.47 -10.33
C LYS A 213 12.61 3.65 -11.38
N LYS A 214 12.16 2.57 -12.00
CA LYS A 214 11.08 2.63 -13.01
C LYS A 214 9.78 3.14 -12.39
N GLY A 215 9.52 2.78 -11.15
CA GLY A 215 8.23 3.03 -10.51
C GLY A 215 7.09 2.26 -11.18
N SER A 216 5.89 2.38 -10.65
CA SER A 216 4.68 1.86 -11.29
C SER A 216 3.78 3.04 -11.67
N PRO A 217 3.31 3.11 -12.91
CA PRO A 217 2.40 4.17 -13.32
C PRO A 217 1.04 4.02 -12.63
N PRO A 218 0.35 5.12 -12.32
CA PRO A 218 -0.98 5.05 -11.73
C PRO A 218 -2.05 4.62 -12.72
N ASP A 219 -3.02 3.86 -12.22
CA ASP A 219 -4.34 3.74 -12.83
C ASP A 219 -5.19 4.92 -12.41
N VAL A 220 -5.79 5.64 -13.38
CA VAL A 220 -6.55 6.86 -13.11
C VAL A 220 -8.03 6.67 -13.39
N HIS A 221 -8.85 6.93 -12.36
CA HIS A 221 -10.29 6.83 -12.41
C HIS A 221 -10.95 8.17 -12.07
N VAL A 222 -12.00 8.53 -12.80
CA VAL A 222 -12.83 9.70 -12.50
C VAL A 222 -14.23 9.26 -12.12
N LEU A 223 -14.74 9.82 -11.03
CA LEU A 223 -16.03 9.46 -10.44
C LEU A 223 -16.85 10.75 -10.24
N ALA A 224 -18.15 10.69 -10.52
CA ALA A 224 -19.10 11.75 -10.19
C ALA A 224 -20.20 11.17 -9.29
N LYS A 225 -20.44 11.78 -8.13
CA LYS A 225 -21.46 11.33 -7.19
C LYS A 225 -22.26 12.51 -6.68
N ARG A 226 -23.60 12.45 -6.82
CA ARG A 226 -24.51 13.43 -6.25
C ARG A 226 -24.41 13.44 -4.72
N CYS A 227 -24.37 14.63 -4.11
CA CYS A 227 -24.29 14.78 -2.66
C CYS A 227 -25.62 14.37 -2.00
N THR A 228 -25.54 13.64 -0.90
CA THR A 228 -26.73 13.19 -0.16
C THR A 228 -27.38 14.31 0.66
N ARG A 229 -26.57 15.24 1.19
CA ARG A 229 -27.05 16.37 2.02
C ARG A 229 -27.51 17.55 1.18
N ASP A 230 -26.85 17.84 0.09
CA ASP A 230 -27.16 18.95 -0.83
C ASP A 230 -27.29 18.38 -2.24
N LYS A 231 -28.52 18.13 -2.65
CA LYS A 231 -28.84 17.52 -3.94
C LYS A 231 -28.55 18.41 -5.15
N THR A 232 -28.25 19.69 -4.93
CA THR A 232 -27.85 20.61 -5.99
C THR A 232 -26.37 20.47 -6.36
N LYS A 233 -25.59 19.70 -5.57
CA LYS A 233 -24.16 19.53 -5.77
C LYS A 233 -23.78 18.13 -6.17
N VAL A 234 -22.78 18.06 -7.04
CA VAL A 234 -22.09 16.84 -7.46
C VAL A 234 -20.65 16.89 -6.97
N LYS A 235 -20.19 15.80 -6.36
CA LYS A 235 -18.80 15.60 -6.00
C LYS A 235 -18.10 14.92 -7.17
N LEU A 236 -17.19 15.64 -7.83
CA LEU A 236 -16.25 15.06 -8.79
C LEU A 236 -15.03 14.54 -8.01
N THR A 237 -14.58 13.33 -8.32
CA THR A 237 -13.41 12.72 -7.68
C THR A 237 -12.48 12.18 -8.75
N CYS A 238 -11.21 12.60 -8.70
CA CYS A 238 -10.13 11.96 -9.40
C CYS A 238 -9.41 11.02 -8.43
N PHE A 239 -9.19 9.79 -8.83
CA PHE A 239 -8.58 8.72 -8.06
C PHE A 239 -7.44 8.10 -8.85
N ALA A 240 -6.22 8.27 -8.38
CA ALA A 240 -5.03 7.60 -8.87
C ALA A 240 -4.64 6.48 -7.89
N THR A 241 -4.40 5.26 -8.38
CA THR A 241 -4.03 4.10 -7.55
C THR A 241 -3.01 3.22 -8.26
N GLY A 242 -2.34 2.33 -7.53
CA GLY A 242 -1.32 1.44 -8.09
C GLY A 242 0.01 2.14 -8.36
N LEU A 243 0.15 3.41 -7.98
CA LEU A 243 1.40 4.15 -8.19
C LEU A 243 2.48 3.70 -7.22
N TYR A 244 3.70 3.56 -7.71
CA TYR A 244 4.89 3.41 -6.90
C TYR A 244 5.87 4.52 -7.22
N LEU A 245 6.51 4.99 -6.17
CA LEU A 245 7.01 6.31 -5.86
C LEU A 245 5.85 7.25 -5.54
N LYS A 246 5.93 7.83 -4.33
CA LYS A 246 4.84 8.64 -3.74
C LYS A 246 4.60 9.96 -4.49
N ASP A 247 5.60 10.42 -5.27
CA ASP A 247 5.56 11.70 -5.95
C ASP A 247 4.63 11.65 -7.15
N VAL A 248 3.43 12.13 -6.96
CA VAL A 248 2.40 12.22 -7.98
C VAL A 248 1.80 13.62 -8.01
N MET A 249 1.73 14.22 -9.19
CA MET A 249 0.98 15.45 -9.41
C MET A 249 -0.42 15.08 -9.90
N LEU A 250 -1.45 15.39 -9.11
CA LEU A 250 -2.84 15.18 -9.46
C LEU A 250 -3.57 16.53 -9.35
N LEU A 251 -4.12 17.01 -10.47
CA LEU A 251 -4.85 18.27 -10.57
C LEU A 251 -6.26 18.01 -11.09
N ILE A 252 -7.25 18.63 -10.48
CA ILE A 252 -8.58 18.79 -11.07
C ILE A 252 -8.59 20.16 -11.77
N ARG A 253 -8.96 20.16 -13.05
CA ARG A 253 -8.93 21.36 -13.87
C ARG A 253 -10.31 21.67 -14.43
N LYS A 254 -10.62 22.96 -14.52
CA LYS A 254 -11.79 23.52 -15.20
C LYS A 254 -11.31 24.25 -16.45
N TYR A 255 -11.82 23.87 -17.62
CA TYR A 255 -11.33 24.41 -18.92
C TYR A 255 -9.81 24.36 -19.04
N ARG A 256 -9.17 23.22 -18.61
CA ARG A 256 -7.71 22.98 -18.58
C ARG A 256 -6.92 23.84 -17.60
N SER A 257 -7.56 24.72 -16.82
CA SER A 257 -6.93 25.52 -15.77
C SER A 257 -7.07 24.83 -14.41
N PRO A 258 -5.98 24.66 -13.64
CA PRO A 258 -6.05 24.06 -12.32
C PRO A 258 -7.00 24.83 -11.40
N LEU A 259 -7.81 24.09 -10.62
CA LEU A 259 -8.60 24.66 -9.55
C LEU A 259 -7.71 25.03 -8.35
N PRO A 260 -8.07 26.08 -7.58
CA PRO A 260 -7.38 26.42 -6.34
C PRO A 260 -7.40 25.26 -5.34
N GLU A 261 -6.31 25.07 -4.60
CA GLU A 261 -6.20 23.97 -3.60
C GLU A 261 -7.23 24.12 -2.47
N GLU A 262 -7.70 25.33 -2.19
CA GLU A 262 -8.74 25.61 -1.18
C GLU A 262 -10.10 24.98 -1.53
N GLU A 263 -10.37 24.77 -2.82
CA GLU A 263 -11.60 24.13 -3.30
C GLU A 263 -11.49 22.59 -3.33
N ILE A 264 -10.27 22.06 -3.16
CA ILE A 264 -9.97 20.65 -3.31
C ILE A 264 -9.97 19.92 -1.96
N VAL A 265 -10.70 18.83 -1.90
CA VAL A 265 -10.63 17.89 -0.79
C VAL A 265 -9.67 16.76 -1.16
N SER A 266 -8.51 16.71 -0.52
CA SER A 266 -7.48 15.68 -0.74
C SER A 266 -7.51 14.60 0.36
N SER A 267 -7.26 13.34 -0.04
CA SER A 267 -7.03 12.23 0.92
C SER A 267 -5.62 12.22 1.48
N GLY A 268 -4.69 12.96 0.88
CA GLY A 268 -3.27 12.66 0.97
C GLY A 268 -2.93 11.32 0.30
N VAL A 269 -1.62 11.08 0.10
CA VAL A 269 -1.12 9.80 -0.42
C VAL A 269 -1.30 8.73 0.65
N ARG A 270 -1.90 7.59 0.27
CA ARG A 270 -2.20 6.47 1.17
C ARG A 270 -1.65 5.17 0.61
N PRO A 271 -1.13 4.26 1.45
CA PRO A 271 -0.63 2.98 0.99
C PRO A 271 -1.78 2.04 0.59
N ASN A 272 -1.52 1.20 -0.41
CA ASN A 272 -2.28 0.00 -0.72
C ASN A 272 -1.64 -1.21 -0.01
N HIS A 273 -2.33 -2.35 -0.01
CA HIS A 273 -1.83 -3.58 0.63
C HIS A 273 -0.65 -4.25 -0.13
N ASP A 274 -0.43 -3.87 -1.38
CA ASP A 274 0.59 -4.44 -2.30
C ASP A 274 1.87 -3.59 -2.37
N GLY A 275 2.02 -2.58 -1.50
CA GLY A 275 3.18 -1.67 -1.49
C GLY A 275 3.10 -0.54 -2.50
N THR A 276 2.02 -0.43 -3.26
CA THR A 276 1.71 0.75 -4.08
C THR A 276 0.95 1.80 -3.27
N TYR A 277 0.69 2.95 -3.88
CA TYR A 277 0.02 4.06 -3.23
C TYR A 277 -1.22 4.49 -3.99
N GLN A 278 -2.05 5.26 -3.32
CA GLN A 278 -3.24 5.89 -3.88
C GLN A 278 -3.39 7.33 -3.43
N LEU A 279 -3.98 8.15 -4.29
CA LEU A 279 -4.32 9.54 -4.02
C LEU A 279 -5.71 9.83 -4.58
N LYS A 280 -6.55 10.50 -3.77
CA LYS A 280 -7.86 11.01 -4.20
C LYS A 280 -7.91 12.51 -4.00
N LYS A 281 -8.29 13.24 -5.04
CA LYS A 281 -8.68 14.66 -4.94
C LYS A 281 -10.10 14.82 -5.43
N SER A 282 -10.87 15.69 -4.78
CA SER A 282 -12.30 15.88 -5.10
C SER A 282 -12.67 17.35 -5.01
N VAL A 283 -13.65 17.76 -5.80
CA VAL A 283 -14.26 19.09 -5.78
C VAL A 283 -15.78 18.96 -5.78
N PHE A 284 -16.47 19.90 -5.16
CA PHE A 284 -17.94 20.01 -5.21
C PHE A 284 -18.32 21.07 -6.23
N ILE A 285 -19.12 20.71 -7.23
CA ILE A 285 -19.63 21.58 -8.28
C ILE A 285 -21.16 21.63 -8.22
N GLN A 286 -21.78 22.65 -8.81
CA GLN A 286 -23.23 22.67 -9.00
C GLN A 286 -23.63 21.63 -10.06
N GLU A 287 -24.79 20.98 -9.87
CA GLU A 287 -25.24 19.93 -10.78
C GLU A 287 -25.59 20.47 -12.17
N ASP A 288 -26.13 21.70 -12.23
CA ASP A 288 -26.52 22.43 -13.44
C ASP A 288 -25.37 23.19 -14.10
N GLU A 289 -24.16 23.11 -13.51
CA GLU A 289 -23.01 23.82 -14.06
C GLU A 289 -22.55 23.18 -15.38
N ASP A 290 -22.63 23.96 -16.47
CA ASP A 290 -22.15 23.56 -17.79
C ASP A 290 -20.68 23.98 -17.96
N ALA A 291 -19.77 23.19 -17.39
CA ALA A 291 -18.34 23.42 -17.46
C ALA A 291 -17.59 22.13 -17.72
N GLU A 292 -16.52 22.22 -18.50
CA GLU A 292 -15.64 21.10 -18.79
C GLU A 292 -14.65 20.93 -17.65
N TYR A 293 -14.66 19.74 -17.04
CA TYR A 293 -13.72 19.33 -16.01
C TYR A 293 -12.88 18.14 -16.47
N ASP A 294 -11.59 18.17 -16.17
CA ASP A 294 -10.71 17.05 -16.38
C ASP A 294 -9.80 16.80 -15.15
N CYS A 295 -9.34 15.54 -15.03
CA CYS A 295 -8.31 15.12 -14.11
C CYS A 295 -7.00 14.99 -14.88
N PHE A 296 -5.98 15.72 -14.45
CA PHE A 296 -4.61 15.66 -14.96
C PHE A 296 -3.74 14.96 -13.94
N VAL A 297 -3.08 13.86 -14.35
CA VAL A 297 -2.16 13.10 -13.49
C VAL A 297 -0.82 13.00 -14.19
N PHE A 298 0.23 13.45 -13.49
CA PHE A 298 1.61 13.25 -13.89
C PHE A 298 2.35 12.44 -12.81
N HIS A 299 3.08 11.44 -13.26
CA HIS A 299 3.93 10.60 -12.43
C HIS A 299 5.20 10.26 -13.21
N ARG A 300 6.35 10.17 -12.54
CA ARG A 300 7.64 9.93 -13.24
C ARG A 300 7.69 8.64 -14.05
N ALA A 301 6.88 7.63 -13.72
CA ALA A 301 6.77 6.39 -14.49
C ALA A 301 5.95 6.54 -15.78
N LEU A 302 5.30 7.68 -15.99
CA LEU A 302 4.53 7.97 -17.18
C LEU A 302 5.41 8.72 -18.20
N LYS A 303 5.31 8.36 -19.48
CA LYS A 303 5.95 9.11 -20.58
C LYS A 303 5.25 10.45 -20.81
N GLU A 304 3.92 10.44 -20.69
CA GLU A 304 3.05 11.61 -20.85
C GLU A 304 1.99 11.65 -19.75
N PRO A 305 1.50 12.84 -19.36
CA PRO A 305 0.44 12.95 -18.38
C PRO A 305 -0.84 12.24 -18.82
N ILE A 306 -1.52 11.59 -17.89
CA ILE A 306 -2.86 11.03 -18.11
C ILE A 306 -3.88 12.15 -17.91
N ILE A 307 -4.73 12.40 -18.91
CA ILE A 307 -5.82 13.37 -18.85
C ILE A 307 -7.14 12.65 -19.06
N THR A 308 -7.98 12.64 -18.03
CA THR A 308 -9.29 11.97 -18.07
C THR A 308 -10.40 12.98 -17.81
N LYS A 309 -11.33 13.13 -18.77
CA LYS A 309 -12.47 14.03 -18.63
C LYS A 309 -13.61 13.38 -17.86
N TRP A 310 -14.36 14.19 -17.08
CA TRP A 310 -15.66 13.76 -16.59
C TRP A 310 -16.69 13.90 -17.71
N ASP A 311 -17.23 12.77 -18.12
CA ASP A 311 -18.26 12.70 -19.15
C ASP A 311 -19.61 13.14 -18.56
N THR A 312 -20.16 14.21 -19.10
CA THR A 312 -21.48 14.72 -18.74
C THR A 312 -22.61 13.75 -19.10
N GLU A 313 -22.41 12.90 -20.11
CA GLU A 313 -23.42 11.88 -20.50
C GLU A 313 -23.51 10.73 -19.48
N LYS A 314 -22.42 10.39 -18.79
CA LYS A 314 -22.45 9.44 -17.68
C LYS A 314 -23.19 9.98 -16.46
N LYS A 315 -23.31 11.30 -16.29
CA LYS A 315 -24.22 11.91 -15.30
C LYS A 315 -25.67 11.45 -15.55
N THR A 316 -26.08 11.34 -16.80
CA THR A 316 -27.44 10.95 -17.23
C THR A 316 -27.69 9.45 -17.13
N MET A 317 -26.66 8.61 -17.34
CA MET A 317 -26.78 7.16 -17.24
C MET A 317 -26.97 6.69 -15.79
N LEU A 318 -26.30 7.33 -14.81
CA LEU A 318 -26.55 7.02 -13.38
C LEU A 318 -28.00 7.34 -12.97
N ASN A 319 -28.58 8.40 -13.52
CA ASN A 319 -29.99 8.75 -13.29
C ASN A 319 -30.94 7.72 -13.95
N LYS A 320 -30.61 7.22 -15.14
CA LYS A 320 -31.42 6.21 -15.83
C LYS A 320 -31.37 4.85 -15.13
N VAL A 321 -30.20 4.42 -14.65
CA VAL A 321 -30.07 3.15 -13.90
C VAL A 321 -30.79 3.22 -12.55
N LEU A 322 -30.77 4.40 -11.87
CA LEU A 322 -31.50 4.57 -10.60
C LEU A 322 -33.02 4.60 -10.80
N VAL A 323 -33.51 5.22 -11.91
CA VAL A 323 -34.92 5.20 -12.29
C VAL A 323 -35.38 3.79 -12.64
N PHE A 324 -34.57 3.00 -13.37
CA PHE A 324 -34.86 1.60 -13.66
C PHE A 324 -34.90 0.74 -12.39
N ALA A 325 -34.02 0.98 -11.42
CA ALA A 325 -34.00 0.23 -10.17
C ALA A 325 -35.14 0.58 -9.22
N ILE A 326 -35.68 1.81 -9.29
CA ILE A 326 -36.75 2.28 -8.37
C ILE A 326 -38.15 2.09 -8.95
N PHE A 327 -38.34 2.23 -10.24
CA PHE A 327 -39.67 2.27 -10.87
C PHE A 327 -40.01 1.11 -11.80
N GLY A 328 -39.07 0.23 -12.12
CA GLY A 328 -39.31 -0.93 -13.00
C GLY A 328 -39.69 -0.52 -14.46
N PRO A 329 -39.94 -1.50 -15.32
CA PRO A 329 -40.16 -1.26 -16.76
C PRO A 329 -41.50 -0.56 -17.13
N LYS A 330 -42.32 -0.22 -16.15
CA LYS A 330 -43.66 0.33 -16.43
C LYS A 330 -43.70 1.83 -16.84
N TYR A 331 -42.60 2.57 -16.68
CA TYR A 331 -42.63 4.02 -16.93
C TYR A 331 -41.90 4.51 -18.20
N ILE A 332 -41.49 3.60 -19.10
CA ILE A 332 -40.80 4.00 -20.33
C ILE A 332 -41.75 4.17 -21.54
N PHE A 333 -43.07 3.93 -21.38
CA PHE A 333 -43.99 3.88 -22.51
C PHE A 333 -44.73 5.20 -22.81
N ASP A 334 -44.42 6.32 -22.12
CA ASP A 334 -45.24 7.53 -22.26
C ASP A 334 -44.51 8.78 -22.83
N ALA A 335 -43.44 8.59 -23.56
CA ALA A 335 -42.74 9.75 -24.14
C ALA A 335 -42.53 9.70 -25.69
N SER A 336 -43.14 8.81 -26.42
CA SER A 336 -43.16 8.91 -27.89
C SER A 336 -44.17 7.97 -28.53
N THR A 337 -45.44 8.35 -28.63
CA THR A 337 -46.30 7.83 -29.64
C THR A 337 -47.24 8.91 -30.16
N ASN A 338 -46.92 9.45 -31.30
CA ASN A 338 -47.88 9.77 -32.31
C ASN A 338 -47.47 9.00 -33.58
N SER A 339 -48.16 7.95 -33.91
CA SER A 339 -48.69 7.56 -35.23
C SER A 339 -48.79 6.04 -35.42
N ASN A 340 -50.04 5.59 -35.51
CA ASN A 340 -50.60 4.56 -36.40
C ASN A 340 -50.02 3.13 -36.50
N GLY A 341 -50.82 2.17 -36.05
CA GLY A 341 -51.04 0.89 -36.67
C GLY A 341 -50.50 -0.35 -35.93
N PRO A 342 -51.26 -1.43 -35.86
CA PRO A 342 -50.97 -2.61 -35.05
C PRO A 342 -50.16 -3.65 -35.79
N SER A 343 -49.19 -4.26 -35.14
CA SER A 343 -48.75 -5.62 -35.50
C SER A 343 -48.13 -6.34 -34.30
N ASP A 344 -48.68 -7.51 -34.08
CA ASP A 344 -48.32 -8.52 -33.11
C ASP A 344 -46.83 -8.78 -33.02
N VAL A 345 -46.28 -8.60 -31.81
CA VAL A 345 -44.98 -9.17 -31.45
C VAL A 345 -45.14 -10.03 -30.19
N THR A 346 -45.03 -11.29 -30.40
CA THR A 346 -45.14 -12.37 -29.44
C THR A 346 -44.04 -12.31 -28.37
N TRP A 347 -44.45 -12.43 -27.14
CA TRP A 347 -43.69 -12.34 -25.88
C TRP A 347 -42.72 -13.51 -25.58
N THR A 348 -42.12 -14.15 -26.57
CA THR A 348 -41.30 -15.34 -26.33
C THR A 348 -39.80 -15.14 -26.52
N THR A 349 -39.32 -13.96 -26.87
CA THR A 349 -37.88 -13.81 -27.22
C THR A 349 -37.07 -12.90 -26.29
N LEU A 350 -37.64 -12.40 -25.19
CA LEU A 350 -36.92 -11.47 -24.29
C LEU A 350 -36.60 -12.02 -22.87
N MET A 351 -36.75 -13.34 -22.68
CA MET A 351 -36.42 -13.99 -21.40
C MET A 351 -35.12 -14.80 -21.38
N MET A 352 -34.26 -14.67 -22.38
CA MET A 352 -33.02 -15.49 -22.45
C MET A 352 -31.70 -14.73 -22.29
N PHE A 353 -31.69 -13.48 -21.75
CA PHE A 353 -30.43 -12.75 -21.57
C PHE A 353 -30.12 -12.28 -20.17
N PHE A 354 -30.82 -12.72 -19.12
CA PHE A 354 -30.52 -12.31 -17.76
C PHE A 354 -30.53 -13.45 -16.75
N LEU A 355 -29.77 -14.52 -17.01
CA LEU A 355 -29.22 -15.40 -15.96
C LEU A 355 -28.06 -16.17 -16.59
N PRO A 356 -26.82 -15.85 -16.22
CA PRO A 356 -26.05 -16.77 -15.43
C PRO A 356 -25.05 -16.08 -14.53
N PHE A 357 -25.14 -16.26 -13.22
CA PHE A 357 -23.97 -16.22 -12.31
C PHE A 357 -24.35 -16.61 -10.87
N TRP A 358 -25.27 -17.58 -10.73
CA TRP A 358 -25.51 -18.17 -9.40
C TRP A 358 -26.02 -19.60 -9.52
N THR A 359 -25.17 -20.52 -10.00
CA THR A 359 -25.31 -21.98 -9.72
C THR A 359 -24.10 -22.72 -10.27
N TRP A 360 -23.00 -22.72 -9.53
CA TRP A 360 -21.93 -23.72 -9.67
C TRP A 360 -21.24 -23.93 -8.34
N THR A 361 -21.97 -24.43 -7.38
CA THR A 361 -21.38 -25.09 -6.20
C THR A 361 -22.45 -25.95 -5.55
N VAL A 362 -22.78 -27.09 -6.10
CA VAL A 362 -23.24 -28.31 -5.42
C VAL A 362 -23.39 -29.39 -6.50
N TYR A 363 -22.75 -30.50 -6.29
CA TYR A 363 -22.78 -31.81 -6.91
C TYR A 363 -21.43 -32.27 -7.48
N ARG A 364 -20.61 -32.80 -6.59
CA ARG A 364 -19.86 -34.04 -6.86
C ARG A 364 -19.48 -34.75 -5.56
N THR A 365 -20.47 -35.37 -4.93
CA THR A 365 -20.27 -36.57 -4.12
C THR A 365 -21.02 -37.67 -4.85
N HIS A 366 -20.31 -38.64 -5.35
CA HIS A 366 -20.66 -40.03 -5.26
C HIS A 366 -19.68 -40.91 -6.03
N SER A 367 -19.13 -41.83 -5.27
CA SER A 367 -18.89 -43.20 -5.64
C SER A 367 -17.60 -43.53 -6.43
N PHE A 368 -16.63 -44.10 -5.71
CA PHE A 368 -16.21 -45.45 -6.06
C PHE A 368 -15.69 -46.19 -4.83
N ASN A 369 -16.36 -47.27 -4.53
CA ASN A 369 -15.98 -48.37 -3.66
C ASN A 369 -14.84 -49.18 -4.29
N GLY A 370 -14.03 -49.80 -3.43
CA GLY A 370 -13.53 -51.13 -3.74
C GLY A 370 -12.04 -51.31 -3.59
N GLY A 371 -11.67 -52.15 -2.60
CA GLY A 371 -10.65 -53.15 -2.82
C GLY A 371 -9.37 -52.98 -1.98
N THR A 372 -9.37 -53.46 -0.77
CA THR A 372 -8.56 -54.57 -0.18
C THR A 372 -7.03 -54.56 -0.31
N GLU A 373 -6.48 -54.70 0.86
CA GLU A 373 -5.38 -55.59 1.31
C GLU A 373 -3.96 -55.01 1.42
N SER A 374 -3.55 -54.99 2.67
CA SER A 374 -2.45 -55.75 3.30
C SER A 374 -1.03 -55.32 2.96
N SER A 375 -0.30 -54.77 3.86
CA SER A 375 0.66 -55.50 4.72
C SER A 375 1.60 -54.54 5.45
N ARG A 376 1.61 -54.74 6.75
CA ARG A 376 2.70 -54.54 7.72
C ARG A 376 4.11 -54.40 7.12
N THR A 377 4.86 -53.43 7.62
CA THR A 377 6.08 -53.76 8.38
C THR A 377 6.53 -52.57 9.25
N LYS A 378 6.82 -52.92 10.49
CA LYS A 378 7.48 -52.09 11.52
C LYS A 378 8.98 -52.02 11.25
N SER A 379 9.62 -50.90 11.59
CA SER A 379 10.91 -50.76 12.30
C SER A 379 11.09 -49.27 12.61
N LYS A 380 11.17 -48.88 13.71
CA LYS A 380 11.95 -48.65 14.93
C LYS A 380 13.40 -48.22 14.63
N ILE A 381 13.79 -47.16 15.37
CA ILE A 381 15.12 -46.75 15.87
C ILE A 381 15.92 -45.90 14.85
N SER A 382 16.37 -44.72 15.14
CA SER A 382 16.91 -44.03 16.34
C SER A 382 16.82 -42.52 16.14
#